data_bf37578e3f5b173ce6066bfafd66fd2a
#
_entry.id   bf37578e3f5b173ce6066bfafd66fd2a
#
_cell.length_a   1.000
_cell.length_b   1.000
_cell.length_c   1.000
_cell.angle_alpha   90.00
_cell.angle_beta   90.00
_cell.angle_gamma   90.00
#
_symmetry.space_group_name_H-M   'P 1'
#
loop_
_entity.id
_entity.type
_entity.pdbx_description
1 polymer ?
#
loop_
_entity_poly.entity_id
_entity_poly.type
_entity_poly.pdbx_seq_one_letter_code
_entity_poly.pdbx_strand_id
1 'polypeptide(L)'
;GTIRKDAPIETDPAAYIRQSGDPAAAAQLLATLEMHKMVDRWGLEESGAAAAPVDAAPPEEVEPAPLPLLVEGRLFVAQNADGGWYAVQGQEVYLPDTDRLAALLDSDAEIWAFDAKPLYRLALEQGHIGKALHFDGKLAAYLLNPSASSYAVKSLAAEYGVAAAFHCEAAPDAGVLAALLERLAAELDASGQRKLHDEMELPLARVLADMERIGFAVDADGIRAFGDSLRGELDGILQNIYTEVGYEFNVNSPKQLGEALFDKLGLPPRKKNARGYSTDAATLESLRPYSPVIDEILKYRTYAKLLSTYVDGLLAAQAADGRVHSTFIQTETRTGRISSTEPNLQNIPIRTELGSRLRGYFVAGDGQQLVDADYSQIELRILAHITGDEHMQQAFLNGADIHRSTAAKIYHIPESEVTPQLRSASKAINFGIMYGKGAYSLSKDLDVSVKEADAFLKTYLDTFPKVDGYMQDCIAHAKEKGYVETLFGRRRALPELASSNFQVRASGERMARNTPIQGTAADIIKLAMVHVWQRLRDEKLQARLLLQVHDELIVEAPDSEVDTVRRILQEEMEHVVHYNVPLTTEVGTGKTWLEAH
;
A
#
# COMPACT_ATOMS: atom_id res chain seq x y z
N GLY A 1 -14.90 25.38 30.84
CA GLY A 1 -13.58 25.59 31.44
C GLY A 1 -13.56 26.89 32.26
N THR A 2 -13.00 26.83 33.45
CA THR A 2 -12.84 28.04 34.30
C THR A 2 -11.61 28.81 33.82
N ILE A 3 -11.79 30.11 33.57
CA ILE A 3 -10.69 30.97 33.17
C ILE A 3 -9.77 31.20 34.39
N ARG A 4 -8.51 30.83 34.29
CA ARG A 4 -7.50 31.15 35.31
C ARG A 4 -7.18 32.64 35.25
N LYS A 5 -7.34 33.33 36.39
CA LYS A 5 -7.06 34.75 36.53
C LYS A 5 -5.68 35.03 37.14
N ASP A 6 -5.00 33.96 37.54
CA ASP A 6 -3.69 33.98 38.23
C ASP A 6 -2.58 33.33 37.38
N ALA A 7 -2.80 33.24 36.05
CA ALA A 7 -1.77 32.78 35.14
C ALA A 7 -0.61 33.76 35.12
N PRO A 8 0.65 33.28 35.18
CA PRO A 8 1.82 34.19 35.08
C PRO A 8 2.00 34.64 33.61
N ILE A 9 1.29 35.70 33.26
CA ILE A 9 1.39 36.34 31.95
C ILE A 9 2.04 37.71 32.10
N GLU A 10 2.80 38.10 31.09
CA GLU A 10 3.27 39.46 30.98
C GLU A 10 2.07 40.42 30.82
N THR A 11 2.04 41.49 31.62
CA THR A 11 0.91 42.45 31.64
C THR A 11 1.20 43.71 30.86
N ASP A 12 2.44 43.92 30.39
CA ASP A 12 2.80 45.04 29.53
C ASP A 12 2.28 44.79 28.11
N PRO A 13 1.35 45.61 27.58
CA PRO A 13 0.88 45.48 26.21
C PRO A 13 1.99 45.57 25.16
N ALA A 14 3.11 46.24 25.47
CA ALA A 14 4.26 46.36 24.57
C ALA A 14 4.95 44.99 24.32
N ALA A 15 4.87 44.07 25.27
CA ALA A 15 5.41 42.72 25.11
C ALA A 15 4.64 41.88 24.07
N TYR A 16 3.41 42.27 23.73
CA TYR A 16 2.53 41.58 22.76
C TYR A 16 2.45 42.28 21.41
N ILE A 17 3.30 43.29 21.17
CA ILE A 17 3.41 43.91 19.84
C ILE A 17 3.91 42.84 18.87
N ARG A 18 3.13 42.61 17.79
CA ARG A 18 3.51 41.67 16.73
C ARG A 18 4.85 42.08 16.13
N GLN A 19 5.83 41.22 16.28
CA GLN A 19 7.11 41.34 15.57
C GLN A 19 7.00 40.60 14.23
N SER A 20 7.78 41.06 13.25
CA SER A 20 7.95 40.29 12.01
C SER A 20 8.61 38.97 12.37
N GLY A 21 7.90 37.84 12.16
CA GLY A 21 8.46 36.50 12.32
C GLY A 21 9.46 36.21 11.19
N ASP A 22 10.14 35.06 11.30
CA ASP A 22 10.94 34.51 10.22
C ASP A 22 10.02 33.61 9.34
N PRO A 23 9.67 34.05 8.11
CA PRO A 23 8.79 33.31 7.23
C PRO A 23 9.40 31.96 6.77
N ALA A 24 10.74 31.90 6.62
CA ALA A 24 11.42 30.67 6.20
C ALA A 24 11.42 29.62 7.31
N ALA A 25 11.73 30.02 8.55
CA ALA A 25 11.62 29.14 9.71
C ALA A 25 10.18 28.67 9.95
N ALA A 26 9.19 29.55 9.72
CA ALA A 26 7.78 29.21 9.80
C ALA A 26 7.37 28.19 8.72
N ALA A 27 7.80 28.39 7.47
CA ALA A 27 7.55 27.46 6.37
C ALA A 27 8.16 26.09 6.64
N GLN A 28 9.40 26.04 7.10
CA GLN A 28 10.10 24.80 7.46
C GLN A 28 9.40 24.07 8.61
N LEU A 29 9.01 24.78 9.66
CA LEU A 29 8.28 24.19 10.79
C LEU A 29 6.93 23.64 10.34
N LEU A 30 6.19 24.38 9.51
CA LEU A 30 4.90 23.93 8.99
C LEU A 30 5.05 22.75 8.03
N ALA A 31 6.10 22.70 7.22
CA ALA A 31 6.43 21.55 6.37
C ALA A 31 6.74 20.31 7.21
N THR A 32 7.59 20.45 8.25
CA THR A 32 7.90 19.36 9.21
C THR A 32 6.65 18.86 9.95
N LEU A 33 5.66 19.72 10.18
CA LEU A 33 4.36 19.37 10.78
C LEU A 33 3.32 18.91 9.74
N GLU A 34 3.70 18.75 8.49
CA GLU A 34 2.83 18.37 7.35
C GLU A 34 1.63 19.33 7.14
N MET A 35 1.78 20.58 7.55
CA MET A 35 0.74 21.61 7.45
C MET A 35 0.85 22.42 6.15
N HIS A 36 1.08 21.76 5.01
CA HIS A 36 1.34 22.38 3.70
C HIS A 36 0.27 23.39 3.30
N LYS A 37 -1.01 23.11 3.56
CA LYS A 37 -2.10 24.08 3.30
C LYS A 37 -1.98 25.40 4.09
N MET A 38 -1.24 25.40 5.19
CA MET A 38 -0.99 26.64 5.94
C MET A 38 0.17 27.42 5.34
N VAL A 39 1.17 26.73 4.77
CA VAL A 39 2.25 27.34 3.99
C VAL A 39 1.65 28.10 2.82
N ASP A 40 0.81 27.45 2.01
CA ASP A 40 0.09 28.04 0.88
C ASP A 40 -0.78 29.24 1.34
N ARG A 41 -1.61 29.03 2.36
CA ARG A 41 -2.56 30.03 2.84
C ARG A 41 -1.90 31.29 3.38
N TRP A 42 -0.70 31.15 3.93
CA TRP A 42 0.04 32.30 4.51
C TRP A 42 1.05 32.90 3.53
N GLY A 43 1.15 32.38 2.29
CA GLY A 43 2.07 32.84 1.26
C GLY A 43 3.54 32.68 1.66
N LEU A 44 3.84 31.60 2.41
CA LEU A 44 5.21 31.34 2.87
C LEU A 44 6.03 30.56 1.82
N GLU A 45 5.44 30.25 0.70
CA GLU A 45 6.05 29.46 -0.38
C GLU A 45 7.29 30.13 -1.00
N GLU A 46 7.23 31.45 -1.18
CA GLU A 46 8.35 32.26 -1.69
C GLU A 46 9.49 32.38 -0.66
N SER A 47 9.19 32.08 0.61
CA SER A 47 10.13 32.22 1.73
C SER A 47 10.77 30.87 2.12
N GLY A 48 10.40 29.76 1.46
CA GLY A 48 10.83 28.40 1.79
C GLY A 48 12.25 28.02 1.37
N ALA A 49 13.02 28.93 0.80
CA ALA A 49 14.48 28.82 0.80
C ALA A 49 14.96 29.03 2.24
N ALA A 50 15.79 28.12 2.78
CA ALA A 50 16.52 28.38 4.02
C ALA A 50 17.00 29.82 4.00
N ALA A 51 16.71 30.61 5.08
CA ALA A 51 17.02 32.02 5.09
C ALA A 51 18.45 32.24 4.64
N ALA A 52 18.62 32.55 3.38
CA ALA A 52 19.88 33.13 2.91
C ALA A 52 20.11 34.36 3.78
N PRO A 53 21.35 34.65 4.21
CA PRO A 53 21.66 35.87 4.93
C PRO A 53 21.00 37.03 4.20
N VAL A 54 20.49 38.01 4.94
CA VAL A 54 19.71 39.17 4.42
C VAL A 54 20.41 39.94 3.28
N ASP A 55 21.68 39.62 3.00
CA ASP A 55 22.51 40.16 1.92
C ASP A 55 22.80 39.17 0.77
N ALA A 56 22.12 38.01 0.69
CA ALA A 56 22.33 37.10 -0.45
C ALA A 56 21.68 37.68 -1.71
N ALA A 57 22.46 37.77 -2.78
CA ALA A 57 21.93 38.11 -4.11
C ALA A 57 20.85 37.06 -4.51
N PRO A 58 19.81 37.49 -5.27
CA PRO A 58 18.83 36.57 -5.78
C PRO A 58 19.52 35.43 -6.58
N PRO A 59 18.99 34.18 -6.54
CA PRO A 59 19.58 33.11 -7.30
C PRO A 59 19.69 33.47 -8.79
N GLU A 60 20.78 33.04 -9.41
CA GLU A 60 21.07 33.31 -10.84
C GLU A 60 19.98 32.66 -11.71
N GLU A 61 19.49 33.40 -12.70
CA GLU A 61 18.57 32.86 -13.72
C GLU A 61 19.35 32.05 -14.74
N VAL A 62 18.94 30.80 -14.98
CA VAL A 62 19.60 29.87 -15.88
C VAL A 62 18.66 29.48 -17.01
N GLU A 63 19.12 29.66 -18.25
CA GLU A 63 18.40 29.19 -19.44
C GLU A 63 18.77 27.73 -19.77
N PRO A 64 17.80 26.90 -20.22
CA PRO A 64 18.10 25.52 -20.63
C PRO A 64 19.10 25.44 -21.78
N ALA A 65 20.06 24.54 -21.63
CA ALA A 65 21.03 24.19 -22.67
C ALA A 65 20.65 22.86 -23.37
N PRO A 66 21.18 22.61 -24.59
CA PRO A 66 21.07 21.28 -25.21
C PRO A 66 21.83 20.23 -24.40
N LEU A 67 21.19 19.07 -24.17
CA LEU A 67 21.84 17.96 -23.48
C LEU A 67 23.04 17.44 -24.28
N PRO A 68 24.25 17.37 -23.70
CA PRO A 68 25.45 16.92 -24.39
C PRO A 68 25.34 15.47 -24.88
N LEU A 69 26.06 15.13 -25.94
CA LEU A 69 26.09 13.76 -26.51
C LEU A 69 26.70 12.76 -25.51
N LEU A 70 27.70 13.17 -24.80
CA LEU A 70 28.35 12.40 -23.72
C LEU A 70 28.09 13.09 -22.40
N VAL A 71 27.55 12.36 -21.43
CA VAL A 71 27.37 12.82 -20.06
C VAL A 71 28.44 12.19 -19.20
N GLU A 72 29.32 13.01 -18.65
CA GLU A 72 30.34 12.57 -17.70
C GLU A 72 29.88 12.89 -16.27
N GLY A 73 29.97 11.92 -15.36
CA GLY A 73 29.54 12.08 -13.96
C GLY A 73 28.05 11.91 -13.78
N ARG A 74 27.54 12.45 -12.67
CA ARG A 74 26.14 12.27 -12.25
C ARG A 74 25.20 13.26 -12.92
N LEU A 75 24.09 12.76 -13.46
CA LEU A 75 22.97 13.53 -14.00
C LEU A 75 21.75 13.37 -13.11
N PHE A 76 21.13 14.47 -12.72
CA PHE A 76 19.90 14.46 -11.93
C PHE A 76 18.72 14.70 -12.87
N VAL A 77 17.70 13.83 -12.83
CA VAL A 77 16.58 13.85 -13.77
C VAL A 77 15.25 13.86 -13.01
N ALA A 78 14.34 14.71 -13.44
CA ALA A 78 12.97 14.72 -12.94
C ALA A 78 11.98 15.16 -14.02
N GLN A 79 10.69 15.11 -13.70
CA GLN A 79 9.60 15.49 -14.58
C GLN A 79 8.92 16.76 -14.06
N ASN A 80 8.64 17.69 -14.94
CA ASN A 80 7.82 18.88 -14.64
C ASN A 80 6.35 18.49 -14.47
N ALA A 81 5.56 19.39 -13.90
CA ALA A 81 4.12 19.20 -13.72
C ALA A 81 3.33 19.03 -15.03
N ASP A 82 3.84 19.52 -16.14
CA ASP A 82 3.28 19.37 -17.50
C ASP A 82 3.67 18.05 -18.18
N GLY A 83 4.50 17.21 -17.52
CA GLY A 83 5.00 15.94 -18.03
C GLY A 83 6.30 16.04 -18.85
N GLY A 84 6.84 17.24 -19.05
CA GLY A 84 8.15 17.43 -19.68
C GLY A 84 9.30 16.97 -18.79
N TRP A 85 10.38 16.44 -19.40
CA TRP A 85 11.57 16.03 -18.67
C TRP A 85 12.58 17.15 -18.57
N TYR A 86 13.23 17.26 -17.42
CA TYR A 86 14.40 18.08 -17.25
C TYR A 86 15.53 17.31 -16.58
N ALA A 87 16.76 17.72 -16.88
CA ALA A 87 17.94 17.15 -16.28
C ALA A 87 18.87 18.27 -15.78
N VAL A 88 19.61 18.01 -14.72
CA VAL A 88 20.50 18.96 -14.07
C VAL A 88 21.88 18.35 -13.89
N GLN A 89 22.93 19.11 -14.27
CA GLN A 89 24.30 18.77 -13.97
C GLN A 89 25.07 20.03 -13.55
N GLY A 90 25.50 20.09 -12.29
CA GLY A 90 26.05 21.34 -11.73
C GLY A 90 24.99 22.45 -11.69
N GLN A 91 25.21 23.53 -12.44
CA GLN A 91 24.26 24.63 -12.63
C GLN A 91 23.59 24.64 -14.02
N GLU A 92 23.90 23.66 -14.86
CA GLU A 92 23.30 23.54 -16.19
C GLU A 92 21.98 22.76 -16.13
N VAL A 93 20.97 23.29 -16.84
CA VAL A 93 19.65 22.68 -16.98
C VAL A 93 19.47 22.24 -18.44
N TYR A 94 18.97 21.03 -18.63
CA TYR A 94 18.71 20.46 -19.93
C TYR A 94 17.24 20.05 -20.04
N LEU A 95 16.65 20.19 -21.23
CA LEU A 95 15.30 19.69 -21.55
C LEU A 95 15.40 18.60 -22.63
N PRO A 96 15.74 17.35 -22.23
CA PRO A 96 15.91 16.27 -23.18
C PRO A 96 14.56 15.87 -23.80
N ASP A 97 14.58 15.54 -25.09
CA ASP A 97 13.50 14.78 -25.70
C ASP A 97 13.51 13.33 -25.19
N THR A 98 12.39 12.63 -25.40
CA THR A 98 12.17 11.25 -24.94
C THR A 98 13.16 10.26 -25.52
N ASP A 99 13.51 10.38 -26.81
CA ASP A 99 14.43 9.46 -27.49
C ASP A 99 15.85 9.61 -26.94
N ARG A 100 16.28 10.85 -26.74
CA ARG A 100 17.59 11.15 -26.16
C ARG A 100 17.69 10.67 -24.71
N LEU A 101 16.65 10.89 -23.93
CA LEU A 101 16.59 10.44 -22.55
C LEU A 101 16.61 8.90 -22.47
N ALA A 102 15.81 8.21 -23.30
CA ALA A 102 15.80 6.75 -23.36
C ALA A 102 17.18 6.16 -23.71
N ALA A 103 17.88 6.76 -24.66
CA ALA A 103 19.25 6.34 -25.00
C ALA A 103 20.24 6.52 -23.84
N LEU A 104 20.08 7.57 -23.02
CA LEU A 104 20.90 7.79 -21.82
C LEU A 104 20.60 6.76 -20.73
N LEU A 105 19.35 6.35 -20.57
CA LEU A 105 18.95 5.37 -19.54
C LEU A 105 19.64 4.01 -19.72
N ASP A 106 20.10 3.68 -20.92
CA ASP A 106 20.84 2.43 -21.20
C ASP A 106 22.34 2.64 -21.45
N SER A 107 22.85 3.83 -21.18
CA SER A 107 24.28 4.18 -21.25
C SER A 107 25.02 3.82 -19.95
N ASP A 108 26.31 4.17 -19.88
CA ASP A 108 27.13 4.05 -18.66
C ASP A 108 27.08 5.33 -17.81
N ALA A 109 26.12 6.24 -18.04
CA ALA A 109 25.91 7.42 -17.21
C ALA A 109 25.40 7.05 -15.82
N GLU A 110 25.73 7.85 -14.82
CA GLU A 110 25.14 7.72 -13.47
C GLU A 110 23.93 8.66 -13.36
N ILE A 111 22.72 8.12 -13.47
CA ILE A 111 21.48 8.90 -13.40
C ILE A 111 20.82 8.71 -12.04
N TRP A 112 20.57 9.84 -11.37
CA TRP A 112 19.77 9.95 -10.17
C TRP A 112 18.44 10.59 -10.53
N ALA A 113 17.35 9.88 -10.30
CA ALA A 113 16.03 10.37 -10.66
C ALA A 113 15.23 10.83 -9.44
N PHE A 114 14.28 11.71 -9.70
CA PHE A 114 13.15 11.89 -8.81
C PHE A 114 11.92 11.26 -9.46
N ASP A 115 11.44 10.12 -8.92
CA ASP A 115 10.47 9.19 -9.51
C ASP A 115 11.03 8.43 -10.74
N ALA A 116 11.74 7.32 -10.46
CA ALA A 116 12.41 6.51 -11.50
C ALA A 116 11.44 5.64 -12.32
N LYS A 117 10.24 5.33 -11.81
CA LYS A 117 9.31 4.41 -12.49
C LYS A 117 8.89 4.87 -13.89
N PRO A 118 8.52 6.15 -14.14
CA PRO A 118 8.24 6.64 -15.49
C PRO A 118 9.46 6.56 -16.42
N LEU A 119 10.68 6.73 -15.91
CA LEU A 119 11.92 6.57 -16.68
C LEU A 119 12.17 5.12 -17.05
N TYR A 120 11.93 4.17 -16.14
CA TYR A 120 11.98 2.75 -16.49
C TYR A 120 10.96 2.38 -17.55
N ARG A 121 9.74 2.93 -17.48
CA ARG A 121 8.72 2.72 -18.51
C ARG A 121 9.20 3.22 -19.87
N LEU A 122 9.73 4.43 -19.92
CA LEU A 122 10.30 4.99 -21.15
C LEU A 122 11.41 4.10 -21.74
N ALA A 123 12.35 3.63 -20.90
CA ALA A 123 13.41 2.73 -21.34
C ALA A 123 12.83 1.41 -21.91
N LEU A 124 11.90 0.78 -21.20
CA LEU A 124 11.28 -0.49 -21.59
C LEU A 124 10.47 -0.39 -22.91
N GLU A 125 9.81 0.73 -23.15
CA GLU A 125 9.10 1.01 -24.41
C GLU A 125 10.06 1.08 -25.61
N GLN A 126 11.31 1.49 -25.40
CA GLN A 126 12.38 1.53 -26.41
C GLN A 126 13.23 0.23 -26.47
N GLY A 127 12.86 -0.80 -25.68
CA GLY A 127 13.59 -2.07 -25.63
C GLY A 127 14.82 -2.08 -24.71
N HIS A 128 15.00 -1.03 -23.90
CA HIS A 128 16.09 -0.88 -22.92
C HIS A 128 15.65 -1.30 -21.51
N ILE A 129 16.60 -1.48 -20.59
CA ILE A 129 16.30 -1.87 -19.21
C ILE A 129 16.53 -0.75 -18.19
N GLY A 130 17.06 0.40 -18.61
CA GLY A 130 17.31 1.54 -17.75
C GLY A 130 18.43 1.29 -16.74
N LYS A 131 19.57 0.68 -17.18
CA LYS A 131 20.72 0.32 -16.32
C LYS A 131 21.42 1.51 -15.69
N ALA A 132 21.30 2.69 -16.30
CA ALA A 132 21.91 3.93 -15.83
C ALA A 132 21.23 4.56 -14.62
N LEU A 133 20.05 4.08 -14.22
CA LEU A 133 19.34 4.57 -13.03
C LEU A 133 19.94 3.96 -11.76
N HIS A 134 20.49 4.81 -10.88
CA HIS A 134 21.18 4.40 -9.67
C HIS A 134 20.53 4.89 -8.38
N PHE A 135 19.61 5.85 -8.47
CA PHE A 135 18.92 6.40 -7.31
C PHE A 135 17.54 6.97 -7.67
N ASP A 136 16.58 6.83 -6.74
CA ASP A 136 15.26 7.45 -6.80
C ASP A 136 14.97 8.23 -5.52
N GLY A 137 14.89 9.56 -5.63
CA GLY A 137 14.64 10.45 -4.50
C GLY A 137 13.25 10.32 -3.89
N LYS A 138 12.24 9.98 -4.68
CA LYS A 138 10.87 9.77 -4.19
C LYS A 138 10.77 8.50 -3.35
N LEU A 139 11.40 7.41 -3.78
CA LEU A 139 11.49 6.18 -3.00
C LEU A 139 12.34 6.37 -1.74
N ALA A 140 13.42 7.15 -1.84
CA ALA A 140 14.25 7.52 -0.68
C ALA A 140 13.43 8.29 0.38
N ALA A 141 12.70 9.32 -0.03
CA ALA A 141 11.83 10.09 0.85
C ALA A 141 10.74 9.23 1.51
N TYR A 142 10.14 8.32 0.74
CA TYR A 142 9.16 7.36 1.26
C TYR A 142 9.76 6.42 2.30
N LEU A 143 10.96 5.88 2.09
CA LEU A 143 11.63 5.02 3.06
C LEU A 143 11.96 5.77 4.37
N LEU A 144 12.34 7.04 4.26
CA LEU A 144 12.63 7.90 5.42
C LEU A 144 11.36 8.26 6.20
N ASN A 145 10.26 8.56 5.50
CA ASN A 145 8.97 8.90 6.11
C ASN A 145 7.78 8.32 5.32
N PRO A 146 7.37 7.06 5.55
CA PRO A 146 6.25 6.42 4.83
C PRO A 146 4.88 7.00 5.22
N SER A 147 4.83 7.99 6.09
CA SER A 147 3.60 8.66 6.54
C SER A 147 3.46 10.07 6.00
N ALA A 148 4.42 10.55 5.20
CA ALA A 148 4.36 11.89 4.63
C ALA A 148 3.12 12.09 3.75
N SER A 149 2.54 13.28 3.80
CA SER A 149 1.36 13.63 3.01
C SER A 149 1.71 14.00 1.56
N SER A 150 2.97 14.30 1.28
CA SER A 150 3.47 14.66 -0.05
C SER A 150 4.93 14.27 -0.21
N TYR A 151 5.27 13.77 -1.39
CA TYR A 151 6.64 13.52 -1.85
C TYR A 151 7.00 14.42 -3.05
N ALA A 152 6.41 15.60 -3.17
CA ALA A 152 6.79 16.54 -4.22
C ALA A 152 8.17 17.16 -3.92
N VAL A 153 8.97 17.42 -4.97
CA VAL A 153 10.33 18.02 -4.86
C VAL A 153 10.32 19.25 -4.00
N LYS A 154 9.42 20.21 -4.29
CA LYS A 154 9.29 21.47 -3.55
C LYS A 154 9.00 21.26 -2.05
N SER A 155 8.09 20.33 -1.72
CA SER A 155 7.72 20.02 -0.34
C SER A 155 8.89 19.43 0.44
N LEU A 156 9.61 18.48 -0.18
CA LEU A 156 10.78 17.85 0.41
C LEU A 156 11.96 18.82 0.54
N ALA A 157 12.19 19.69 -0.45
CA ALA A 157 13.22 20.70 -0.37
C ALA A 157 13.00 21.63 0.84
N ALA A 158 11.75 22.05 1.07
CA ALA A 158 11.39 22.84 2.26
C ALA A 158 11.57 22.05 3.57
N GLU A 159 11.13 20.80 3.62
CA GLU A 159 11.27 19.92 4.80
C GLU A 159 12.75 19.69 5.18
N TYR A 160 13.60 19.42 4.18
CA TYR A 160 15.03 19.17 4.40
C TYR A 160 15.90 20.43 4.41
N GLY A 161 15.30 21.62 4.29
CA GLY A 161 16.00 22.92 4.32
C GLY A 161 16.95 23.11 3.14
N VAL A 162 16.60 22.59 1.95
CA VAL A 162 17.40 22.73 0.73
C VAL A 162 17.02 24.01 0.00
N ALA A 163 17.95 24.95 -0.12
CA ALA A 163 17.78 26.19 -0.88
C ALA A 163 18.08 25.98 -2.37
N ALA A 164 17.38 26.72 -3.23
CA ALA A 164 17.66 26.73 -4.66
C ALA A 164 19.03 27.37 -4.94
N ALA A 165 19.88 26.67 -5.69
CA ALA A 165 21.17 27.17 -6.11
C ALA A 165 21.07 28.18 -7.28
N PHE A 166 20.04 28.04 -8.11
CA PHE A 166 19.71 28.88 -9.25
C PHE A 166 18.20 28.80 -9.52
N HIS A 167 17.71 29.62 -10.44
CA HIS A 167 16.32 29.59 -10.90
C HIS A 167 16.27 29.29 -12.40
N CYS A 168 15.28 28.50 -12.84
CA CYS A 168 15.02 28.21 -14.24
C CYS A 168 13.51 28.21 -14.49
N GLU A 169 13.01 29.13 -15.32
CA GLU A 169 11.58 29.24 -15.61
C GLU A 169 11.00 27.95 -16.23
N ALA A 170 11.76 27.33 -17.13
CA ALA A 170 11.33 26.09 -17.80
C ALA A 170 11.38 24.83 -16.92
N ALA A 171 12.06 24.86 -15.78
CA ALA A 171 12.19 23.77 -14.81
C ALA A 171 12.28 24.34 -13.40
N PRO A 172 11.15 24.72 -12.76
CA PRO A 172 11.15 25.48 -11.50
C PRO A 172 11.82 24.76 -10.34
N ASP A 173 11.82 23.44 -10.32
CA ASP A 173 12.43 22.63 -9.26
C ASP A 173 13.90 22.27 -9.53
N ALA A 174 14.47 22.65 -10.68
CA ALA A 174 15.82 22.28 -11.09
C ALA A 174 16.90 22.76 -10.10
N GLY A 175 16.76 23.98 -9.57
CA GLY A 175 17.74 24.57 -8.66
C GLY A 175 17.86 23.87 -7.31
N VAL A 176 16.89 23.08 -6.89
CA VAL A 176 16.94 22.30 -5.63
C VAL A 176 17.21 20.81 -5.86
N LEU A 177 17.00 20.28 -7.08
CA LEU A 177 16.95 18.84 -7.35
C LEU A 177 18.22 18.10 -6.93
N ALA A 178 19.39 18.55 -7.38
CA ALA A 178 20.67 17.87 -7.10
C ALA A 178 20.93 17.80 -5.59
N ALA A 179 20.86 18.94 -4.90
CA ALA A 179 21.11 19.02 -3.46
C ALA A 179 20.09 18.23 -2.63
N LEU A 180 18.82 18.20 -3.07
CA LEU A 180 17.79 17.38 -2.43
C LEU A 180 18.09 15.90 -2.55
N LEU A 181 18.42 15.40 -3.75
CA LEU A 181 18.71 13.98 -3.96
C LEU A 181 19.95 13.54 -3.18
N GLU A 182 20.99 14.37 -3.13
CA GLU A 182 22.19 14.11 -2.32
C GLU A 182 21.86 14.11 -0.81
N ARG A 183 21.02 15.02 -0.36
CA ARG A 183 20.55 15.05 1.04
C ARG A 183 19.76 13.80 1.40
N LEU A 184 18.80 13.39 0.57
CA LEU A 184 18.00 12.19 0.79
C LEU A 184 18.87 10.92 0.81
N ALA A 185 19.88 10.84 -0.06
CA ALA A 185 20.84 9.74 -0.07
C ALA A 185 21.64 9.67 1.24
N ALA A 186 22.13 10.82 1.74
CA ALA A 186 22.85 10.89 3.01
C ALA A 186 21.97 10.48 4.21
N GLU A 187 20.69 10.88 4.22
CA GLU A 187 19.74 10.46 5.27
C GLU A 187 19.43 8.95 5.20
N LEU A 188 19.33 8.37 3.99
CA LEU A 188 19.19 6.91 3.83
C LEU A 188 20.41 6.17 4.38
N ASP A 189 21.62 6.65 4.10
CA ASP A 189 22.86 6.08 4.63
C ASP A 189 22.87 6.17 6.17
N ALA A 190 22.54 7.33 6.73
CA ALA A 190 22.49 7.56 8.17
C ALA A 190 21.42 6.69 8.87
N SER A 191 20.28 6.45 8.21
CA SER A 191 19.22 5.58 8.72
C SER A 191 19.50 4.08 8.53
N GLY A 192 20.49 3.70 7.73
CA GLY A 192 20.81 2.31 7.38
C GLY A 192 19.83 1.68 6.38
N GLN A 193 19.02 2.48 5.67
CA GLN A 193 18.03 1.99 4.71
C GLN A 193 18.51 2.02 3.24
N ARG A 194 19.77 2.39 3.00
CA ARG A 194 20.35 2.46 1.65
C ARG A 194 20.25 1.14 0.90
N LYS A 195 20.57 0.04 1.57
CA LYS A 195 20.48 -1.30 0.98
C LYS A 195 19.04 -1.64 0.55
N LEU A 196 18.07 -1.26 1.35
CA LEU A 196 16.64 -1.47 1.04
C LEU A 196 16.21 -0.71 -0.22
N HIS A 197 16.73 0.53 -0.37
CA HIS A 197 16.50 1.32 -1.58
C HIS A 197 17.15 0.67 -2.80
N ASP A 198 18.46 0.38 -2.74
CA ASP A 198 19.25 -0.02 -3.91
C ASP A 198 18.99 -1.45 -4.38
N GLU A 199 18.73 -2.38 -3.44
CA GLU A 199 18.55 -3.81 -3.76
C GLU A 199 17.09 -4.23 -3.89
N MET A 200 16.13 -3.41 -3.40
CA MET A 200 14.71 -3.76 -3.42
C MET A 200 13.84 -2.71 -4.13
N GLU A 201 13.75 -1.48 -3.59
CA GLU A 201 12.75 -0.52 -4.07
C GLU A 201 13.06 0.00 -5.47
N LEU A 202 14.31 0.36 -5.76
CA LEU A 202 14.70 0.84 -7.08
C LEU A 202 14.58 -0.23 -8.18
N PRO A 203 15.07 -1.48 -7.99
CA PRO A 203 14.81 -2.56 -8.95
C PRO A 203 13.33 -2.88 -9.12
N LEU A 204 12.55 -2.82 -8.04
CA LEU A 204 11.11 -3.05 -8.10
C LEU A 204 10.38 -2.01 -8.94
N ALA A 205 10.80 -0.74 -8.90
CA ALA A 205 10.18 0.30 -9.74
C ALA A 205 10.23 -0.07 -11.23
N ARG A 206 11.32 -0.72 -11.69
CA ARG A 206 11.43 -1.25 -13.06
C ARG A 206 10.47 -2.39 -13.32
N VAL A 207 10.32 -3.33 -12.37
CA VAL A 207 9.38 -4.45 -12.47
C VAL A 207 7.96 -3.93 -12.60
N LEU A 208 7.57 -2.98 -11.74
CA LEU A 208 6.24 -2.38 -11.76
C LEU A 208 5.98 -1.59 -13.06
N ALA A 209 6.99 -0.87 -13.57
CA ALA A 209 6.88 -0.19 -14.86
C ALA A 209 6.62 -1.17 -16.03
N ASP A 210 7.25 -2.36 -15.99
CA ASP A 210 7.03 -3.41 -16.99
C ASP A 210 5.64 -4.04 -16.84
N MET A 211 5.19 -4.34 -15.63
CA MET A 211 3.83 -4.84 -15.35
C MET A 211 2.75 -3.86 -15.82
N GLU A 212 2.90 -2.56 -15.53
CA GLU A 212 1.99 -1.51 -16.00
C GLU A 212 1.96 -1.41 -17.53
N ARG A 213 3.12 -1.53 -18.19
CA ARG A 213 3.25 -1.51 -19.65
C ARG A 213 2.58 -2.71 -20.30
N ILE A 214 2.74 -3.91 -19.72
CA ILE A 214 2.17 -5.15 -20.24
C ILE A 214 0.66 -5.19 -20.02
N GLY A 215 0.18 -4.82 -18.83
CA GLY A 215 -1.22 -4.92 -18.44
C GLY A 215 -1.73 -6.35 -18.32
N PHE A 216 -3.02 -6.54 -18.00
CA PHE A 216 -3.67 -7.84 -17.85
C PHE A 216 -4.85 -7.95 -18.84
N ALA A 217 -4.89 -8.99 -19.65
CA ALA A 217 -5.96 -9.19 -20.61
C ALA A 217 -7.30 -9.52 -19.93
N VAL A 218 -8.39 -8.94 -20.43
CA VAL A 218 -9.74 -9.14 -19.88
C VAL A 218 -10.73 -9.53 -20.97
N ASP A 219 -11.61 -10.46 -20.66
CA ASP A 219 -12.77 -10.83 -21.48
C ASP A 219 -13.89 -9.80 -21.32
N ALA A 220 -13.85 -8.75 -22.15
CA ALA A 220 -14.84 -7.68 -22.10
C ALA A 220 -16.26 -8.13 -22.40
N ASP A 221 -16.46 -9.12 -23.27
CA ASP A 221 -17.79 -9.62 -23.63
C ASP A 221 -18.37 -10.42 -22.47
N GLY A 222 -17.56 -11.24 -21.82
CA GLY A 222 -17.92 -11.95 -20.59
C GLY A 222 -18.25 -10.98 -19.46
N ILE A 223 -17.46 -9.91 -19.25
CA ILE A 223 -17.73 -8.87 -18.26
C ILE A 223 -19.06 -8.15 -18.57
N ARG A 224 -19.36 -7.81 -19.83
CA ARG A 224 -20.64 -7.18 -20.23
C ARG A 224 -21.82 -8.10 -19.93
N ALA A 225 -21.74 -9.37 -20.36
CA ALA A 225 -22.81 -10.35 -20.11
C ALA A 225 -23.04 -10.57 -18.60
N PHE A 226 -21.96 -10.63 -17.81
CA PHE A 226 -22.06 -10.69 -16.35
C PHE A 226 -22.73 -9.45 -15.77
N GLY A 227 -22.36 -8.26 -16.24
CA GLY A 227 -22.97 -6.99 -15.82
C GLY A 227 -24.47 -6.93 -16.13
N ASP A 228 -24.90 -7.39 -17.30
CA ASP A 228 -26.32 -7.43 -17.68
C ASP A 228 -27.13 -8.38 -16.79
N SER A 229 -26.56 -9.53 -16.43
CA SER A 229 -27.17 -10.45 -15.44
C SER A 229 -27.31 -9.78 -14.07
N LEU A 230 -26.27 -9.08 -13.60
CA LEU A 230 -26.33 -8.37 -12.31
C LEU A 230 -27.34 -7.22 -12.31
N ARG A 231 -27.47 -6.48 -13.42
CA ARG A 231 -28.46 -5.39 -13.53
C ARG A 231 -29.88 -5.92 -13.42
N GLY A 232 -30.19 -7.05 -14.09
CA GLY A 232 -31.49 -7.70 -13.98
C GLY A 232 -31.83 -8.14 -12.54
N GLU A 233 -30.86 -8.71 -11.82
CA GLU A 233 -31.04 -9.08 -10.41
C GLU A 233 -31.18 -7.84 -9.51
N LEU A 234 -30.38 -6.80 -9.75
CA LEU A 234 -30.39 -5.55 -8.99
C LEU A 234 -31.75 -4.84 -9.05
N ASP A 235 -32.38 -4.82 -10.25
CA ASP A 235 -33.70 -4.26 -10.44
C ASP A 235 -34.76 -5.03 -9.61
N GLY A 236 -34.67 -6.37 -9.56
CA GLY A 236 -35.52 -7.19 -8.72
C GLY A 236 -35.36 -6.89 -7.22
N ILE A 237 -34.10 -6.79 -6.75
CA ILE A 237 -33.80 -6.43 -5.36
C ILE A 237 -34.32 -5.05 -5.02
N LEU A 238 -34.19 -4.10 -5.93
CA LEU A 238 -34.67 -2.71 -5.75
C LEU A 238 -36.19 -2.66 -5.60
N GLN A 239 -36.92 -3.41 -6.42
CA GLN A 239 -38.36 -3.53 -6.31
C GLN A 239 -38.82 -4.15 -4.98
N ASN A 240 -38.10 -5.16 -4.48
CA ASN A 240 -38.34 -5.73 -3.16
C ASN A 240 -38.17 -4.68 -2.05
N ILE A 241 -37.07 -3.91 -2.09
CA ILE A 241 -36.83 -2.82 -1.13
C ILE A 241 -37.97 -1.78 -1.16
N TYR A 242 -38.38 -1.34 -2.35
CA TYR A 242 -39.46 -0.36 -2.49
C TYR A 242 -40.81 -0.89 -1.99
N THR A 243 -41.11 -2.16 -2.24
CA THR A 243 -42.31 -2.82 -1.75
C THR A 243 -42.34 -2.86 -0.23
N GLU A 244 -41.23 -3.24 0.41
CA GLU A 244 -41.13 -3.32 1.87
C GLU A 244 -41.18 -1.94 2.54
N VAL A 245 -40.54 -0.92 1.96
CA VAL A 245 -40.55 0.45 2.47
C VAL A 245 -41.87 1.20 2.14
N GLY A 246 -42.51 0.84 1.03
CA GLY A 246 -43.77 1.40 0.57
C GLY A 246 -43.66 2.63 -0.33
N TYR A 247 -42.45 2.99 -0.77
CA TYR A 247 -42.18 4.05 -1.76
C TYR A 247 -40.80 3.92 -2.39
N GLU A 248 -40.60 4.57 -3.55
CA GLU A 248 -39.33 4.61 -4.27
C GLU A 248 -38.42 5.71 -3.71
N PHE A 249 -37.14 5.40 -3.55
CA PHE A 249 -36.10 6.33 -3.08
C PHE A 249 -34.71 5.88 -3.56
N ASN A 250 -33.73 6.76 -3.47
CA ASN A 250 -32.33 6.41 -3.81
C ASN A 250 -31.66 5.64 -2.66
N VAL A 251 -31.55 4.31 -2.80
CA VAL A 251 -30.91 3.40 -1.82
C VAL A 251 -29.43 3.72 -1.62
N ASN A 252 -28.77 4.33 -2.61
CA ASN A 252 -27.37 4.76 -2.51
C ASN A 252 -27.21 6.10 -1.76
N SER A 253 -28.30 6.82 -1.48
CA SER A 253 -28.27 8.02 -0.66
C SER A 253 -28.33 7.67 0.82
N PRO A 254 -27.26 7.87 1.63
CA PRO A 254 -27.30 7.58 3.08
C PRO A 254 -28.41 8.33 3.81
N LYS A 255 -28.78 9.53 3.34
CA LYS A 255 -29.84 10.34 3.92
C LYS A 255 -31.20 9.70 3.67
N GLN A 256 -31.56 9.41 2.39
CA GLN A 256 -32.85 8.83 2.04
C GLN A 256 -33.00 7.42 2.61
N LEU A 257 -31.93 6.62 2.59
CA LEU A 257 -31.92 5.31 3.23
C LEU A 257 -32.13 5.41 4.75
N GLY A 258 -31.52 6.38 5.42
CA GLY A 258 -31.73 6.64 6.84
C GLY A 258 -33.19 7.02 7.14
N GLU A 259 -33.79 7.90 6.35
CA GLU A 259 -35.21 8.28 6.45
C GLU A 259 -36.11 7.05 6.25
N ALA A 260 -35.86 6.21 5.25
CA ALA A 260 -36.59 4.97 4.99
C ALA A 260 -36.53 3.99 6.17
N LEU A 261 -35.34 3.73 6.71
CA LEU A 261 -35.15 2.74 7.76
C LEU A 261 -35.62 3.22 9.14
N PHE A 262 -35.28 4.44 9.53
CA PHE A 262 -35.48 4.92 10.90
C PHE A 262 -36.75 5.74 11.07
N ASP A 263 -37.16 6.54 10.08
CA ASP A 263 -38.33 7.39 10.19
C ASP A 263 -39.59 6.68 9.64
N LYS A 264 -39.48 5.94 8.51
CA LYS A 264 -40.60 5.25 7.90
C LYS A 264 -40.87 3.86 8.50
N LEU A 265 -39.84 3.00 8.56
CA LEU A 265 -39.97 1.64 9.09
C LEU A 265 -39.84 1.59 10.62
N GLY A 266 -39.40 2.68 11.28
CA GLY A 266 -39.32 2.77 12.72
C GLY A 266 -38.23 1.86 13.34
N LEU A 267 -37.21 1.49 12.58
CA LEU A 267 -36.13 0.64 13.11
C LEU A 267 -35.32 1.39 14.16
N PRO A 268 -34.75 0.69 15.18
CA PRO A 268 -34.02 1.34 16.25
C PRO A 268 -32.69 1.95 15.75
N PRO A 269 -32.49 3.28 15.84
CA PRO A 269 -31.25 3.91 15.40
C PRO A 269 -30.09 3.53 16.32
N ARG A 270 -28.98 3.04 15.74
CA ARG A 270 -27.79 2.62 16.50
C ARG A 270 -26.77 3.74 16.67
N LYS A 271 -26.60 4.59 15.68
CA LYS A 271 -25.59 5.64 15.66
C LYS A 271 -26.06 6.84 14.83
N LYS A 272 -25.91 8.04 15.39
CA LYS A 272 -26.04 9.31 14.65
C LYS A 272 -24.66 9.96 14.52
N ASN A 273 -24.39 10.54 13.37
CA ASN A 273 -23.23 11.39 13.12
C ASN A 273 -23.70 12.82 12.76
N ALA A 274 -22.76 13.72 12.50
CA ALA A 274 -23.09 15.11 12.15
C ALA A 274 -23.93 15.26 10.86
N ARG A 275 -24.00 14.21 10.03
CA ARG A 275 -24.75 14.16 8.76
C ARG A 275 -26.08 13.42 8.87
N GLY A 276 -26.48 12.93 10.06
CA GLY A 276 -27.71 12.18 10.29
C GLY A 276 -27.48 10.75 10.78
N TYR A 277 -28.39 9.85 10.43
CA TYR A 277 -28.31 8.44 10.79
C TYR A 277 -27.15 7.74 10.04
N SER A 278 -26.38 6.91 10.75
CA SER A 278 -25.41 6.04 10.08
C SER A 278 -26.16 4.89 9.39
N THR A 279 -25.77 4.62 8.14
CA THR A 279 -26.20 3.47 7.34
C THR A 279 -25.00 2.67 6.85
N ASP A 280 -23.88 2.70 7.60
CA ASP A 280 -22.70 1.87 7.29
C ASP A 280 -23.02 0.37 7.42
N ALA A 281 -22.16 -0.47 6.85
CA ALA A 281 -22.38 -1.92 6.81
C ALA A 281 -22.56 -2.50 8.22
N ALA A 282 -21.76 -2.06 9.21
CA ALA A 282 -21.86 -2.54 10.59
C ALA A 282 -23.20 -2.16 11.23
N THR A 283 -23.69 -0.94 10.95
CA THR A 283 -25.02 -0.50 11.41
C THR A 283 -26.12 -1.36 10.79
N LEU A 284 -26.09 -1.58 9.46
CA LEU A 284 -27.06 -2.42 8.76
C LEU A 284 -27.01 -3.86 9.27
N GLU A 285 -25.83 -4.47 9.40
CA GLU A 285 -25.69 -5.83 9.95
C GLU A 285 -26.37 -5.97 11.34
N SER A 286 -26.23 -4.95 12.20
CA SER A 286 -26.86 -4.94 13.53
C SER A 286 -28.39 -4.81 13.48
N LEU A 287 -28.95 -4.43 12.33
CA LEU A 287 -30.40 -4.26 12.10
C LEU A 287 -31.07 -5.48 11.45
N ARG A 288 -30.30 -6.48 10.97
CA ARG A 288 -30.85 -7.73 10.38
C ARG A 288 -31.97 -8.38 11.19
N PRO A 289 -31.89 -8.50 12.54
CA PRO A 289 -32.94 -9.13 13.33
C PRO A 289 -34.26 -8.38 13.36
N TYR A 290 -34.29 -7.12 12.88
CA TYR A 290 -35.46 -6.24 13.00
C TYR A 290 -36.27 -6.13 11.72
N SER A 291 -35.71 -6.40 10.55
CA SER A 291 -36.43 -6.33 9.27
C SER A 291 -35.69 -7.08 8.16
N PRO A 292 -36.42 -7.88 7.33
CA PRO A 292 -35.83 -8.58 6.18
C PRO A 292 -35.33 -7.62 5.08
N VAL A 293 -35.83 -6.38 5.03
CA VAL A 293 -35.37 -5.37 4.07
C VAL A 293 -33.86 -5.09 4.20
N ILE A 294 -33.27 -5.32 5.38
CA ILE A 294 -31.84 -5.12 5.62
C ILE A 294 -31.00 -6.06 4.76
N ASP A 295 -31.41 -7.31 4.64
CA ASP A 295 -30.70 -8.28 3.78
C ASP A 295 -30.76 -7.87 2.30
N GLU A 296 -31.92 -7.38 1.84
CA GLU A 296 -32.06 -6.85 0.48
C GLU A 296 -31.18 -5.60 0.25
N ILE A 297 -31.08 -4.70 1.22
CA ILE A 297 -30.22 -3.51 1.13
C ILE A 297 -28.73 -3.89 1.11
N LEU A 298 -28.32 -4.83 1.94
CA LEU A 298 -26.91 -5.33 1.95
C LEU A 298 -26.58 -6.02 0.61
N LYS A 299 -27.51 -6.83 0.09
CA LYS A 299 -27.39 -7.47 -1.21
C LYS A 299 -27.33 -6.43 -2.33
N TYR A 300 -28.24 -5.44 -2.33
CA TYR A 300 -28.23 -4.32 -3.28
C TYR A 300 -26.88 -3.62 -3.33
N ARG A 301 -26.32 -3.26 -2.17
CA ARG A 301 -25.01 -2.59 -2.10
C ARG A 301 -23.87 -3.43 -2.64
N THR A 302 -23.91 -4.73 -2.40
CA THR A 302 -22.92 -5.68 -2.95
C THR A 302 -22.98 -5.69 -4.47
N TYR A 303 -24.16 -5.83 -5.04
CA TYR A 303 -24.38 -5.87 -6.49
C TYR A 303 -24.05 -4.51 -7.15
N ALA A 304 -24.51 -3.40 -6.56
CA ALA A 304 -24.23 -2.06 -7.05
C ALA A 304 -22.72 -1.76 -7.07
N LYS A 305 -21.98 -2.21 -6.03
CA LYS A 305 -20.53 -2.09 -5.99
C LYS A 305 -19.85 -2.97 -7.05
N LEU A 306 -20.31 -4.20 -7.24
CA LEU A 306 -19.78 -5.09 -8.29
C LEU A 306 -19.98 -4.47 -9.68
N LEU A 307 -21.15 -3.91 -9.96
CA LEU A 307 -21.42 -3.25 -11.22
C LEU A 307 -20.55 -2.01 -11.43
N SER A 308 -20.63 -1.04 -10.52
CA SER A 308 -19.98 0.26 -10.73
C SER A 308 -18.45 0.20 -10.66
N THR A 309 -17.90 -0.57 -9.71
CA THR A 309 -16.46 -0.59 -9.47
C THR A 309 -15.75 -1.59 -10.39
N TYR A 310 -16.34 -2.78 -10.59
CA TYR A 310 -15.64 -3.84 -11.31
C TYR A 310 -16.14 -4.02 -12.74
N VAL A 311 -17.47 -4.08 -12.98
CA VAL A 311 -17.96 -4.23 -14.36
C VAL A 311 -17.70 -2.96 -15.17
N ASP A 312 -18.30 -1.86 -14.76
CA ASP A 312 -18.20 -0.59 -15.50
C ASP A 312 -16.77 -0.02 -15.43
N GLY A 313 -16.10 -0.17 -14.26
CA GLY A 313 -14.73 0.28 -14.07
C GLY A 313 -13.71 -0.47 -14.92
N LEU A 314 -13.79 -1.81 -15.03
CA LEU A 314 -12.88 -2.60 -15.86
C LEU A 314 -13.12 -2.36 -17.35
N LEU A 315 -14.38 -2.29 -17.78
CA LEU A 315 -14.72 -1.99 -19.19
C LEU A 315 -14.24 -0.60 -19.62
N ALA A 316 -14.31 0.40 -18.72
CA ALA A 316 -13.81 1.74 -18.97
C ALA A 316 -12.27 1.82 -18.99
N ALA A 317 -11.59 0.96 -18.21
CA ALA A 317 -10.14 0.91 -18.11
C ALA A 317 -9.48 0.03 -19.18
N GLN A 318 -10.25 -0.76 -19.95
CA GLN A 318 -9.69 -1.59 -21.00
C GLN A 318 -9.10 -0.73 -22.13
N ALA A 319 -7.83 -0.91 -22.43
CA ALA A 319 -7.15 -0.24 -23.51
C ALA A 319 -7.43 -0.91 -24.88
N ALA A 320 -6.93 -0.29 -25.96
CA ALA A 320 -7.16 -0.76 -27.33
C ALA A 320 -6.53 -2.15 -27.63
N ASP A 321 -5.54 -2.56 -26.84
CA ASP A 321 -4.91 -3.89 -26.91
C ASP A 321 -5.71 -4.99 -26.19
N GLY A 322 -6.87 -4.64 -25.60
CA GLY A 322 -7.71 -5.58 -24.87
C GLY A 322 -7.27 -5.84 -23.42
N ARG A 323 -6.28 -5.11 -22.94
CA ARG A 323 -5.71 -5.27 -21.59
C ARG A 323 -6.09 -4.10 -20.67
N VAL A 324 -5.98 -4.32 -19.39
CA VAL A 324 -6.15 -3.31 -18.34
C VAL A 324 -4.77 -2.99 -17.77
N HIS A 325 -4.38 -1.73 -17.82
CA HIS A 325 -3.08 -1.24 -17.35
C HIS A 325 -3.28 -0.51 -16.01
N SER A 326 -3.25 -1.27 -14.92
CA SER A 326 -3.34 -0.71 -13.57
C SER A 326 -2.05 0.02 -13.20
N THR A 327 -2.15 1.05 -12.39
CA THR A 327 -0.99 1.74 -11.82
C THR A 327 -0.64 1.12 -10.46
N PHE A 328 0.62 0.73 -10.27
CA PHE A 328 1.14 0.19 -9.00
C PHE A 328 1.94 1.24 -8.26
N ILE A 329 1.57 1.52 -7.01
CA ILE A 329 2.17 2.59 -6.21
C ILE A 329 2.97 1.98 -5.05
N GLN A 330 4.30 2.27 -5.02
CA GLN A 330 5.19 1.83 -3.94
C GLN A 330 5.11 2.73 -2.70
N THR A 331 4.71 3.98 -2.86
CA THR A 331 4.84 5.04 -1.85
C THR A 331 3.55 5.38 -1.10
N GLU A 332 2.51 4.57 -1.21
CA GLU A 332 1.21 4.88 -0.60
C GLU A 332 1.02 4.24 0.77
N THR A 333 1.47 3.00 0.94
CA THR A 333 1.19 2.27 2.18
C THR A 333 2.28 2.47 3.23
N ARG A 334 1.89 2.58 4.49
CA ARG A 334 2.84 2.73 5.61
C ARG A 334 3.55 1.44 6.01
N THR A 335 3.14 0.31 5.46
CA THR A 335 3.68 -1.03 5.78
C THR A 335 4.68 -1.54 4.75
N GLY A 336 4.91 -0.80 3.65
CA GLY A 336 5.73 -1.26 2.54
C GLY A 336 4.97 -2.06 1.48
N ARG A 337 3.69 -2.37 1.67
CA ARG A 337 2.88 -3.04 0.63
C ARG A 337 2.72 -2.16 -0.59
N ILE A 338 2.63 -2.76 -1.77
CA ILE A 338 2.27 -2.08 -3.02
C ILE A 338 0.76 -1.86 -3.00
N SER A 339 0.29 -0.73 -3.50
CA SER A 339 -1.12 -0.52 -3.82
C SER A 339 -1.34 -0.49 -5.33
N SER A 340 -2.57 -0.74 -5.74
CA SER A 340 -3.00 -0.73 -7.14
C SER A 340 -4.17 0.23 -7.30
N THR A 341 -4.14 1.03 -8.39
CA THR A 341 -5.19 2.01 -8.69
C THR A 341 -5.43 2.11 -10.19
N GLU A 342 -6.58 2.59 -10.58
CA GLU A 342 -6.99 2.89 -11.97
C GLU A 342 -6.82 1.74 -12.97
N PRO A 343 -7.44 0.56 -12.70
CA PRO A 343 -8.30 0.17 -11.57
C PRO A 343 -7.52 -0.54 -10.45
N ASN A 344 -8.09 -0.59 -9.24
CA ASN A 344 -7.51 -1.36 -8.15
C ASN A 344 -7.80 -2.86 -8.34
N LEU A 345 -6.83 -3.61 -8.85
CA LEU A 345 -6.93 -5.06 -9.09
C LEU A 345 -6.74 -5.89 -7.81
N GLN A 346 -6.12 -5.33 -6.77
CA GLN A 346 -5.89 -6.04 -5.50
C GLN A 346 -7.13 -6.19 -4.64
N ASN A 347 -8.21 -5.45 -4.96
CA ASN A 347 -9.48 -5.46 -4.21
C ASN A 347 -10.58 -6.28 -4.89
N ILE A 348 -10.28 -7.05 -5.94
CA ILE A 348 -11.26 -7.93 -6.59
C ILE A 348 -11.67 -9.02 -5.59
N PRO A 349 -12.97 -9.13 -5.25
CA PRO A 349 -13.43 -10.04 -4.20
C PRO A 349 -13.17 -11.51 -4.57
N ILE A 350 -12.72 -12.30 -3.59
CA ILE A 350 -12.52 -13.75 -3.76
C ILE A 350 -13.48 -14.58 -2.89
N ARG A 351 -13.95 -14.02 -1.77
CA ARG A 351 -14.72 -14.78 -0.77
C ARG A 351 -16.18 -15.02 -1.13
N THR A 352 -16.72 -14.25 -2.06
CA THR A 352 -18.11 -14.40 -2.51
C THR A 352 -18.13 -15.04 -3.88
N GLU A 353 -19.12 -15.87 -4.17
CA GLU A 353 -19.28 -16.53 -5.47
C GLU A 353 -19.29 -15.54 -6.64
N LEU A 354 -20.07 -14.44 -6.52
CA LEU A 354 -20.11 -13.38 -7.53
C LEU A 354 -18.78 -12.66 -7.69
N GLY A 355 -18.04 -12.45 -6.58
CA GLY A 355 -16.74 -11.81 -6.60
C GLY A 355 -15.69 -12.70 -7.25
N SER A 356 -15.64 -13.99 -6.91
CA SER A 356 -14.69 -14.94 -7.51
C SER A 356 -14.92 -15.12 -9.01
N ARG A 357 -16.18 -15.06 -9.50
CA ARG A 357 -16.49 -15.10 -10.93
C ARG A 357 -15.80 -13.97 -11.72
N LEU A 358 -15.57 -12.80 -11.12
CA LEU A 358 -14.84 -11.71 -11.77
C LEU A 358 -13.41 -12.11 -12.13
N ARG A 359 -12.75 -12.94 -11.33
CA ARG A 359 -11.40 -13.45 -11.65
C ARG A 359 -11.41 -14.34 -12.91
N GLY A 360 -12.55 -14.95 -13.24
CA GLY A 360 -12.71 -15.74 -14.46
C GLY A 360 -12.69 -14.91 -15.76
N TYR A 361 -12.81 -13.61 -15.67
CA TYR A 361 -12.73 -12.69 -16.84
C TYR A 361 -11.33 -12.07 -17.02
N PHE A 362 -10.39 -12.36 -16.15
CA PHE A 362 -8.97 -12.09 -16.38
C PHE A 362 -8.36 -13.32 -17.04
N VAL A 363 -7.96 -13.17 -18.29
CA VAL A 363 -7.64 -14.28 -19.19
C VAL A 363 -6.20 -14.22 -19.66
N ALA A 364 -5.64 -15.39 -19.98
CA ALA A 364 -4.38 -15.47 -20.71
C ALA A 364 -4.62 -15.20 -22.21
N GLY A 365 -3.60 -14.70 -22.88
CA GLY A 365 -3.60 -14.55 -24.34
C GLY A 365 -3.68 -15.91 -25.07
N ASP A 366 -3.94 -15.87 -26.38
CA ASP A 366 -3.99 -17.08 -27.22
C ASP A 366 -2.67 -17.85 -27.16
N GLY A 367 -2.73 -19.16 -26.93
CA GLY A 367 -1.55 -20.02 -26.78
C GLY A 367 -0.75 -19.79 -25.50
N GLN A 368 -1.34 -19.09 -24.50
CA GLN A 368 -0.72 -18.80 -23.22
C GLN A 368 -1.57 -19.35 -22.05
N GLN A 369 -0.97 -19.42 -20.88
CA GLN A 369 -1.63 -19.72 -19.61
C GLN A 369 -1.19 -18.72 -18.54
N LEU A 370 -2.02 -18.57 -17.53
CA LEU A 370 -1.66 -17.91 -16.29
C LEU A 370 -1.02 -18.95 -15.36
N VAL A 371 0.06 -18.57 -14.73
CA VAL A 371 0.73 -19.31 -13.66
C VAL A 371 0.64 -18.45 -12.43
N ASP A 372 -0.07 -18.93 -11.43
CA ASP A 372 -0.31 -18.24 -10.16
C ASP A 372 0.47 -18.94 -9.05
N ALA A 373 1.19 -18.17 -8.24
CA ALA A 373 1.93 -18.68 -7.10
C ALA A 373 1.62 -17.84 -5.86
N ASP A 374 1.05 -18.47 -4.84
CA ASP A 374 0.66 -17.84 -3.57
C ASP A 374 1.48 -18.39 -2.41
N TYR A 375 1.96 -17.50 -1.52
CA TYR A 375 2.66 -17.93 -0.30
C TYR A 375 1.69 -18.56 0.70
N SER A 376 2.03 -19.74 1.14
CA SER A 376 1.27 -20.43 2.18
C SER A 376 1.60 -19.85 3.56
N GLN A 377 0.68 -19.04 4.12
CA GLN A 377 0.73 -18.52 5.50
C GLN A 377 2.02 -17.75 5.84
N ILE A 378 2.51 -16.92 4.92
CA ILE A 378 3.79 -16.20 5.04
C ILE A 378 3.93 -15.45 6.37
N GLU A 379 2.91 -14.71 6.81
CA GLU A 379 2.98 -13.90 8.02
C GLU A 379 3.15 -14.75 9.30
N LEU A 380 2.54 -15.94 9.37
CA LEU A 380 2.73 -16.86 10.50
C LEU A 380 4.10 -17.55 10.46
N ARG A 381 4.65 -17.82 9.29
CA ARG A 381 6.01 -18.34 9.12
C ARG A 381 7.06 -17.31 9.54
N ILE A 382 6.85 -16.04 9.17
CA ILE A 382 7.67 -14.92 9.65
C ILE A 382 7.58 -14.78 11.16
N LEU A 383 6.38 -14.86 11.74
CA LEU A 383 6.19 -14.83 13.18
C LEU A 383 6.95 -15.97 13.89
N ALA A 384 6.84 -17.20 13.38
CA ALA A 384 7.57 -18.36 13.89
C ALA A 384 9.09 -18.18 13.83
N HIS A 385 9.60 -17.58 12.74
CA HIS A 385 11.03 -17.28 12.59
C HIS A 385 11.50 -16.22 13.59
N ILE A 386 10.80 -15.07 13.66
CA ILE A 386 11.18 -13.92 14.49
C ILE A 386 11.13 -14.29 15.98
N THR A 387 10.06 -14.96 16.41
CA THR A 387 9.86 -15.32 17.83
C THR A 387 10.77 -16.46 18.27
N GLY A 388 11.18 -17.32 17.34
CA GLY A 388 11.88 -18.55 17.66
C GLY A 388 11.01 -19.51 18.52
N ASP A 389 9.68 -19.41 18.45
CA ASP A 389 8.77 -20.31 19.18
C ASP A 389 8.87 -21.73 18.61
N GLU A 390 9.33 -22.65 19.45
CA GLU A 390 9.66 -24.01 19.04
C GLU A 390 8.43 -24.80 18.61
N HIS A 391 7.29 -24.60 19.28
CA HIS A 391 6.05 -25.29 18.92
C HIS A 391 5.54 -24.83 17.55
N MET A 392 5.62 -23.53 17.30
CA MET A 392 5.20 -22.96 16.02
C MET A 392 6.16 -23.38 14.88
N GLN A 393 7.48 -23.34 15.13
CA GLN A 393 8.47 -23.79 14.15
C GLN A 393 8.32 -25.26 13.81
N GLN A 394 8.16 -26.13 14.83
CA GLN A 394 7.98 -27.58 14.62
C GLN A 394 6.69 -27.89 13.84
N ALA A 395 5.60 -27.16 14.08
CA ALA A 395 4.38 -27.33 13.29
C ALA A 395 4.63 -27.11 11.80
N PHE A 396 5.33 -26.04 11.43
CA PHE A 396 5.66 -25.77 10.04
C PHE A 396 6.69 -26.74 9.45
N LEU A 397 7.73 -27.11 10.20
CA LEU A 397 8.75 -28.08 9.75
C LEU A 397 8.17 -29.46 9.50
N ASN A 398 7.16 -29.86 10.26
CA ASN A 398 6.46 -31.13 10.09
C ASN A 398 5.34 -31.06 9.03
N GLY A 399 5.15 -29.93 8.33
CA GLY A 399 4.08 -29.76 7.35
C GLY A 399 2.67 -29.77 7.96
N ALA A 400 2.54 -29.51 9.27
CA ALA A 400 1.25 -29.47 9.94
C ALA A 400 0.45 -28.20 9.57
N ASP A 401 -0.86 -28.35 9.49
CA ASP A 401 -1.78 -27.21 9.38
C ASP A 401 -1.83 -26.45 10.71
N ILE A 402 -1.13 -25.33 10.80
CA ILE A 402 -1.03 -24.52 12.02
C ILE A 402 -2.40 -24.10 12.56
N HIS A 403 -3.40 -23.85 11.70
CA HIS A 403 -4.75 -23.51 12.12
C HIS A 403 -5.47 -24.71 12.73
N ARG A 404 -5.25 -25.90 12.18
CA ARG A 404 -5.77 -27.16 12.74
C ARG A 404 -5.11 -27.49 14.06
N SER A 405 -3.80 -27.39 14.14
CA SER A 405 -3.04 -27.63 15.38
C SER A 405 -3.43 -26.62 16.48
N THR A 406 -3.62 -25.35 16.12
CA THR A 406 -4.12 -24.33 17.04
C THR A 406 -5.53 -24.66 17.53
N ALA A 407 -6.43 -25.08 16.62
CA ALA A 407 -7.80 -25.48 16.96
C ALA A 407 -7.80 -26.64 17.98
N ALA A 408 -7.03 -27.69 17.70
CA ALA A 408 -6.93 -28.84 18.60
C ALA A 408 -6.55 -28.44 20.03
N LYS A 409 -5.62 -27.51 20.17
CA LYS A 409 -5.15 -27.01 21.47
C LYS A 409 -6.16 -26.08 22.15
N ILE A 410 -6.76 -25.15 21.42
CA ILE A 410 -7.75 -24.19 21.96
C ILE A 410 -9.03 -24.90 22.42
N TYR A 411 -9.50 -25.87 21.66
CA TYR A 411 -10.74 -26.60 21.94
C TYR A 411 -10.50 -27.90 22.75
N HIS A 412 -9.23 -28.23 23.07
CA HIS A 412 -8.83 -29.43 23.81
C HIS A 412 -9.33 -30.74 23.18
N ILE A 413 -9.23 -30.84 21.85
CA ILE A 413 -9.63 -32.03 21.07
C ILE A 413 -8.45 -32.54 20.24
N PRO A 414 -8.45 -33.82 19.82
CA PRO A 414 -7.48 -34.33 18.85
C PRO A 414 -7.56 -33.59 17.50
N GLU A 415 -6.43 -33.45 16.81
CA GLU A 415 -6.41 -32.81 15.46
C GLU A 415 -7.35 -33.49 14.46
N SER A 416 -7.56 -34.80 14.59
CA SER A 416 -8.49 -35.57 13.74
C SER A 416 -9.96 -35.15 13.91
N GLU A 417 -10.33 -34.56 15.04
CA GLU A 417 -11.68 -34.11 15.35
C GLU A 417 -11.91 -32.62 15.01
N VAL A 418 -10.90 -31.92 14.54
CA VAL A 418 -11.02 -30.52 14.15
C VAL A 418 -11.84 -30.40 12.88
N THR A 419 -13.03 -29.84 13.02
CA THR A 419 -13.93 -29.54 11.87
C THR A 419 -13.44 -28.35 11.06
N PRO A 420 -13.91 -28.18 9.80
CA PRO A 420 -13.62 -26.98 9.01
C PRO A 420 -14.00 -25.67 9.71
N GLN A 421 -15.08 -25.67 10.47
CA GLN A 421 -15.56 -24.49 11.24
C GLN A 421 -14.57 -24.14 12.37
N LEU A 422 -14.11 -25.12 13.14
CA LEU A 422 -13.13 -24.91 14.22
C LEU A 422 -11.78 -24.46 13.65
N ARG A 423 -11.36 -25.02 12.52
CA ARG A 423 -10.16 -24.57 11.79
C ARG A 423 -10.30 -23.11 11.35
N SER A 424 -11.46 -22.72 10.81
CA SER A 424 -11.74 -21.34 10.39
C SER A 424 -11.75 -20.38 11.58
N ALA A 425 -12.35 -20.77 12.71
CA ALA A 425 -12.31 -19.99 13.96
C ALA A 425 -10.87 -19.80 14.46
N SER A 426 -10.06 -20.86 14.45
CA SER A 426 -8.65 -20.76 14.83
C SER A 426 -7.81 -19.93 13.87
N LYS A 427 -8.15 -19.90 12.57
CA LYS A 427 -7.56 -18.95 11.62
C LYS A 427 -7.83 -17.52 12.06
N ALA A 428 -9.06 -17.19 12.45
CA ALA A 428 -9.42 -15.86 12.96
C ALA A 428 -8.69 -15.53 14.27
N ILE A 429 -8.45 -16.52 15.15
CA ILE A 429 -7.69 -16.34 16.39
C ILE A 429 -6.21 -16.06 16.07
N ASN A 430 -5.56 -16.90 15.25
CA ASN A 430 -4.16 -16.74 14.87
C ASN A 430 -3.88 -15.34 14.30
N PHE A 431 -4.67 -14.91 13.32
CA PHE A 431 -4.54 -13.58 12.74
C PHE A 431 -4.98 -12.46 13.70
N GLY A 432 -6.03 -12.69 14.49
CA GLY A 432 -6.51 -11.73 15.47
C GLY A 432 -5.42 -11.37 16.49
N ILE A 433 -4.71 -12.36 17.02
CA ILE A 433 -3.62 -12.16 17.99
C ILE A 433 -2.45 -11.45 17.32
N MET A 434 -2.03 -11.94 16.18
CA MET A 434 -0.94 -11.31 15.41
C MET A 434 -1.24 -9.82 15.12
N TYR A 435 -2.51 -9.50 14.82
CA TYR A 435 -2.96 -8.11 14.58
C TYR A 435 -3.33 -7.35 15.86
N GLY A 436 -3.05 -7.91 17.04
CA GLY A 436 -3.27 -7.24 18.32
C GLY A 436 -4.75 -7.02 18.65
N LYS A 437 -5.67 -7.88 18.16
CA LYS A 437 -7.08 -7.84 18.57
C LYS A 437 -7.21 -8.29 20.02
N GLY A 438 -7.93 -7.50 20.81
CA GLY A 438 -8.31 -7.91 22.17
C GLY A 438 -9.56 -8.80 22.19
N ALA A 439 -9.87 -9.39 23.35
CA ALA A 439 -10.99 -10.32 23.57
C ALA A 439 -12.34 -9.80 23.04
N TYR A 440 -12.63 -8.50 23.23
CA TYR A 440 -13.86 -7.90 22.73
C TYR A 440 -13.98 -7.93 21.19
N SER A 441 -12.90 -7.62 20.48
CA SER A 441 -12.92 -7.66 19.01
C SER A 441 -13.01 -9.10 18.49
N LEU A 442 -12.25 -9.99 19.12
CA LEU A 442 -12.24 -11.42 18.78
C LEU A 442 -13.60 -12.08 19.04
N SER A 443 -14.29 -11.73 20.14
CA SER A 443 -15.62 -12.25 20.45
C SER A 443 -16.66 -11.93 19.36
N LYS A 444 -16.52 -10.77 18.71
CA LYS A 444 -17.38 -10.37 17.59
C LYS A 444 -17.09 -11.16 16.32
N ASP A 445 -15.81 -11.40 16.06
CA ASP A 445 -15.40 -12.17 14.86
C ASP A 445 -15.82 -13.64 14.93
N LEU A 446 -15.86 -14.20 16.14
CA LEU A 446 -16.15 -15.62 16.41
C LEU A 446 -17.60 -15.89 16.82
N ASP A 447 -18.40 -14.83 17.04
CA ASP A 447 -19.76 -14.90 17.59
C ASP A 447 -19.83 -15.68 18.92
N VAL A 448 -18.88 -15.39 19.83
CA VAL A 448 -18.78 -15.99 21.17
C VAL A 448 -18.82 -14.90 22.23
N SER A 449 -18.94 -15.30 23.51
CA SER A 449 -18.84 -14.36 24.62
C SER A 449 -17.42 -13.79 24.76
N VAL A 450 -17.30 -12.57 25.31
CA VAL A 450 -15.99 -11.94 25.57
C VAL A 450 -15.12 -12.81 26.50
N LYS A 451 -15.75 -13.53 27.44
CA LYS A 451 -15.07 -14.43 28.38
C LYS A 451 -14.47 -15.65 27.65
N GLU A 452 -15.18 -16.22 26.69
CA GLU A 452 -14.67 -17.33 25.85
C GLU A 452 -13.54 -16.85 24.95
N ALA A 453 -13.69 -15.69 24.30
CA ALA A 453 -12.63 -15.10 23.50
C ALA A 453 -11.36 -14.81 24.31
N ASP A 454 -11.50 -14.35 25.56
CA ASP A 454 -10.37 -14.14 26.49
C ASP A 454 -9.69 -15.48 26.87
N ALA A 455 -10.47 -16.54 27.10
CA ALA A 455 -9.93 -17.88 27.33
C ALA A 455 -9.16 -18.40 26.08
N PHE A 456 -9.66 -18.17 24.87
CA PHE A 456 -8.97 -18.55 23.64
C PHE A 456 -7.65 -17.80 23.47
N LEU A 457 -7.64 -16.48 23.70
CA LEU A 457 -6.42 -15.67 23.68
C LEU A 457 -5.38 -16.22 24.66
N LYS A 458 -5.79 -16.50 25.91
CA LYS A 458 -4.91 -17.02 26.94
C LYS A 458 -4.35 -18.38 26.56
N THR A 459 -5.20 -19.32 26.11
CA THR A 459 -4.76 -20.65 25.69
C THR A 459 -3.77 -20.58 24.52
N TYR A 460 -3.98 -19.64 23.58
CA TYR A 460 -3.05 -19.43 22.47
C TYR A 460 -1.67 -18.94 22.97
N LEU A 461 -1.65 -17.93 23.83
CA LEU A 461 -0.40 -17.37 24.36
C LEU A 461 0.32 -18.37 25.28
N ASP A 462 -0.42 -19.18 26.05
CA ASP A 462 0.14 -20.30 26.82
C ASP A 462 0.73 -21.40 25.90
N THR A 463 0.16 -21.57 24.70
CA THR A 463 0.65 -22.53 23.70
C THR A 463 1.91 -22.04 22.99
N PHE A 464 1.98 -20.72 22.70
CA PHE A 464 3.07 -20.07 21.99
C PHE A 464 3.68 -18.95 22.86
N PRO A 465 4.39 -19.29 23.95
CA PRO A 465 4.80 -18.32 24.97
C PRO A 465 5.80 -17.28 24.46
N LYS A 466 6.62 -17.63 23.44
CA LYS A 466 7.57 -16.68 22.86
C LYS A 466 6.86 -15.63 21.98
N VAL A 467 5.63 -15.89 21.51
CA VAL A 467 4.84 -14.92 20.77
C VAL A 467 4.42 -13.77 21.66
N ASP A 468 3.94 -14.04 22.90
CA ASP A 468 3.56 -12.96 23.83
C ASP A 468 4.76 -12.09 24.19
N GLY A 469 5.90 -12.72 24.54
CA GLY A 469 7.14 -11.99 24.83
C GLY A 469 7.54 -11.05 23.68
N TYR A 470 7.57 -11.56 22.46
CA TYR A 470 7.85 -10.75 21.27
C TYR A 470 6.88 -9.58 21.09
N MET A 471 5.57 -9.80 21.29
CA MET A 471 4.57 -8.74 21.17
C MET A 471 4.76 -7.61 22.19
N GLN A 472 5.21 -7.93 23.41
CA GLN A 472 5.53 -6.94 24.44
C GLN A 472 6.83 -6.21 24.11
N ASP A 473 7.86 -6.94 23.64
CA ASP A 473 9.15 -6.37 23.24
C ASP A 473 9.01 -5.40 22.08
N CYS A 474 8.18 -5.69 21.07
CA CYS A 474 7.88 -4.77 19.97
C CYS A 474 7.35 -3.43 20.49
N ILE A 475 6.42 -3.44 21.44
CA ILE A 475 5.85 -2.22 22.01
C ILE A 475 6.90 -1.46 22.84
N ALA A 476 7.68 -2.17 23.67
CA ALA A 476 8.72 -1.56 24.48
C ALA A 476 9.79 -0.90 23.61
N HIS A 477 10.27 -1.61 22.58
CA HIS A 477 11.24 -1.12 21.64
C HIS A 477 10.72 0.11 20.84
N ALA A 478 9.46 0.04 20.37
CA ALA A 478 8.83 1.14 19.67
C ALA A 478 8.65 2.40 20.53
N LYS A 479 8.37 2.22 21.85
CA LYS A 479 8.30 3.34 22.80
C LYS A 479 9.67 3.96 23.07
N GLU A 480 10.74 3.15 23.08
CA GLU A 480 12.11 3.62 23.29
C GLU A 480 12.68 4.33 22.05
N LYS A 481 12.54 3.71 20.87
CA LYS A 481 13.14 4.22 19.63
C LYS A 481 12.25 5.17 18.84
N GLY A 482 10.95 5.18 19.09
CA GLY A 482 9.97 5.96 18.32
C GLY A 482 9.53 5.32 17.01
N TYR A 483 10.08 4.16 16.64
CA TYR A 483 9.75 3.44 15.41
C TYR A 483 9.82 1.93 15.61
N VAL A 484 9.27 1.20 14.64
CA VAL A 484 9.48 -0.24 14.44
C VAL A 484 10.11 -0.48 13.08
N GLU A 485 10.74 -1.66 12.90
CA GLU A 485 11.39 -2.02 11.65
C GLU A 485 11.09 -3.47 11.23
N THR A 486 11.18 -3.73 9.92
CA THR A 486 11.11 -5.08 9.34
C THR A 486 12.47 -5.78 9.48
N LEU A 487 12.52 -7.07 9.16
CA LEU A 487 13.79 -7.82 9.09
C LEU A 487 14.76 -7.28 8.02
N PHE A 488 14.27 -6.46 7.09
CA PHE A 488 15.09 -5.79 6.07
C PHE A 488 15.48 -4.36 6.43
N GLY A 489 15.09 -3.88 7.63
CA GLY A 489 15.41 -2.54 8.10
C GLY A 489 14.48 -1.42 7.62
N ARG A 490 13.33 -1.76 7.00
CA ARG A 490 12.29 -0.77 6.69
C ARG A 490 11.70 -0.23 7.97
N ARG A 491 11.69 1.10 8.13
CA ARG A 491 11.24 1.76 9.35
C ARG A 491 9.86 2.38 9.21
N ARG A 492 9.12 2.34 10.31
CA ARG A 492 7.87 3.06 10.48
C ARG A 492 7.86 3.79 11.81
N ALA A 493 7.87 5.11 11.78
CA ALA A 493 7.69 5.93 12.97
C ALA A 493 6.28 5.73 13.56
N LEU A 494 6.17 5.73 14.89
CA LEU A 494 4.92 5.52 15.65
C LEU A 494 4.69 6.61 16.69
N PRO A 495 4.47 7.86 16.27
CA PRO A 495 4.21 8.98 17.19
C PRO A 495 2.95 8.75 18.03
N GLU A 496 2.02 7.89 17.58
CA GLU A 496 0.80 7.51 18.29
C GLU A 496 1.08 6.95 19.69
N LEU A 497 2.23 6.29 19.89
CA LEU A 497 2.62 5.70 21.17
C LEU A 497 2.84 6.74 22.28
N ALA A 498 3.20 7.97 21.91
CA ALA A 498 3.37 9.09 22.84
C ALA A 498 2.06 9.84 23.14
N SER A 499 0.94 9.47 22.49
CA SER A 499 -0.34 10.16 22.65
C SER A 499 -0.92 9.98 24.05
N SER A 500 -1.45 11.07 24.63
CA SER A 500 -2.25 11.03 25.86
C SER A 500 -3.62 10.36 25.65
N ASN A 501 -4.13 10.33 24.43
CA ASN A 501 -5.38 9.68 24.07
C ASN A 501 -5.19 8.16 24.05
N PHE A 502 -5.93 7.46 24.91
CA PHE A 502 -5.87 6.00 25.03
C PHE A 502 -6.14 5.27 23.71
N GLN A 503 -7.13 5.71 22.91
CA GLN A 503 -7.48 5.04 21.65
C GLN A 503 -6.38 5.19 20.60
N VAL A 504 -5.76 6.37 20.51
CA VAL A 504 -4.62 6.63 19.61
C VAL A 504 -3.43 5.79 20.05
N ARG A 505 -3.09 5.78 21.33
CA ARG A 505 -1.99 4.98 21.88
C ARG A 505 -2.21 3.47 21.65
N ALA A 506 -3.42 2.96 21.91
CA ALA A 506 -3.76 1.56 21.66
C ALA A 506 -3.67 1.21 20.16
N SER A 507 -3.97 2.16 19.26
CA SER A 507 -3.74 1.99 17.84
C SER A 507 -2.24 1.90 17.51
N GLY A 508 -1.41 2.75 18.12
CA GLY A 508 0.05 2.70 18.00
C GLY A 508 0.63 1.35 18.47
N GLU A 509 0.13 0.82 19.57
CA GLU A 509 0.56 -0.50 20.08
C GLU A 509 0.19 -1.65 19.12
N ARG A 510 -0.98 -1.59 18.46
CA ARG A 510 -1.32 -2.56 17.42
C ARG A 510 -0.40 -2.43 16.20
N MET A 511 -0.09 -1.21 15.78
CA MET A 511 0.84 -0.97 14.67
C MET A 511 2.25 -1.47 15.00
N ALA A 512 2.70 -1.32 16.25
CA ALA A 512 4.01 -1.81 16.69
C ALA A 512 4.15 -3.33 16.56
N ARG A 513 3.10 -4.07 16.86
CA ARG A 513 3.08 -5.54 16.73
C ARG A 513 3.00 -6.00 15.27
N ASN A 514 2.17 -5.32 14.47
CA ASN A 514 1.86 -5.71 13.09
C ASN A 514 2.94 -5.38 12.08
N THR A 515 3.49 -4.17 12.16
CA THR A 515 4.35 -3.63 11.11
C THR A 515 5.59 -4.50 10.84
N PRO A 516 6.29 -5.05 11.86
CA PRO A 516 7.45 -5.91 11.60
C PRO A 516 7.10 -7.16 10.80
N ILE A 517 5.94 -7.77 11.04
CA ILE A 517 5.49 -8.99 10.35
C ILE A 517 4.96 -8.68 8.96
N GLN A 518 3.97 -7.79 8.85
CA GLN A 518 3.37 -7.42 7.57
C GLN A 518 4.37 -6.73 6.63
N GLY A 519 5.22 -5.87 7.17
CA GLY A 519 6.24 -5.20 6.39
C GLY A 519 7.30 -6.18 5.90
N THR A 520 7.72 -7.15 6.73
CA THR A 520 8.65 -8.20 6.29
C THR A 520 8.03 -9.07 5.19
N ALA A 521 6.74 -9.41 5.28
CA ALA A 521 6.05 -10.13 4.22
C ALA A 521 6.01 -9.31 2.91
N ALA A 522 5.76 -8.00 3.02
CA ALA A 522 5.80 -7.10 1.86
C ALA A 522 7.21 -6.99 1.25
N ASP A 523 8.25 -6.96 2.07
CA ASP A 523 9.63 -6.93 1.60
C ASP A 523 10.03 -8.24 0.90
N ILE A 524 9.60 -9.39 1.42
CA ILE A 524 9.81 -10.71 0.81
C ILE A 524 9.19 -10.78 -0.58
N ILE A 525 7.90 -10.41 -0.72
CA ILE A 525 7.22 -10.47 -2.02
C ILE A 525 7.84 -9.50 -3.04
N LYS A 526 8.30 -8.33 -2.61
CA LYS A 526 9.02 -7.37 -3.45
C LYS A 526 10.32 -7.93 -4.00
N LEU A 527 11.12 -8.56 -3.15
CA LEU A 527 12.34 -9.23 -3.59
C LEU A 527 12.04 -10.40 -4.53
N ALA A 528 11.02 -11.22 -4.22
CA ALA A 528 10.59 -12.30 -5.09
C ALA A 528 10.17 -11.78 -6.48
N MET A 529 9.43 -10.65 -6.56
CA MET A 529 9.08 -10.00 -7.82
C MET A 529 10.32 -9.62 -8.64
N VAL A 530 11.32 -9.01 -7.99
CA VAL A 530 12.57 -8.62 -8.65
C VAL A 530 13.32 -9.85 -9.16
N HIS A 531 13.46 -10.90 -8.36
CA HIS A 531 14.16 -12.13 -8.73
C HIS A 531 13.42 -12.87 -9.87
N VAL A 532 12.10 -13.04 -9.77
CA VAL A 532 11.28 -13.67 -10.83
C VAL A 532 11.42 -12.90 -12.13
N TRP A 533 11.23 -11.58 -12.12
CA TRP A 533 11.34 -10.75 -13.31
C TRP A 533 12.73 -10.84 -13.95
N GLN A 534 13.79 -10.79 -13.14
CA GLN A 534 15.17 -10.89 -13.63
C GLN A 534 15.41 -12.26 -14.26
N ARG A 535 15.00 -13.34 -13.59
CA ARG A 535 15.22 -14.71 -14.06
C ARG A 535 14.48 -15.03 -15.35
N LEU A 536 13.22 -14.56 -15.49
CA LEU A 536 12.47 -14.70 -16.74
C LEU A 536 13.22 -14.06 -17.93
N ARG A 537 13.89 -12.94 -17.71
CA ARG A 537 14.70 -12.25 -18.74
C ARG A 537 16.02 -12.95 -19.00
N ASP A 538 16.74 -13.37 -17.97
CA ASP A 538 18.05 -14.06 -18.08
C ASP A 538 17.90 -15.38 -18.82
N GLU A 539 16.83 -16.13 -18.56
CA GLU A 539 16.48 -17.35 -19.29
C GLU A 539 15.83 -17.06 -20.68
N LYS A 540 15.65 -15.76 -21.04
CA LYS A 540 15.08 -15.29 -22.31
C LYS A 540 13.68 -15.85 -22.60
N LEU A 541 12.88 -16.01 -21.57
CA LEU A 541 11.51 -16.47 -21.69
C LEU A 541 10.59 -15.37 -22.24
N GLN A 542 9.53 -15.78 -22.91
CA GLN A 542 8.46 -14.87 -23.33
C GLN A 542 7.44 -14.60 -22.21
N ALA A 543 7.47 -15.40 -21.16
CA ALA A 543 6.64 -15.23 -19.99
C ALA A 543 6.79 -13.84 -19.35
N ARG A 544 5.71 -13.30 -18.78
CA ARG A 544 5.64 -11.93 -18.25
C ARG A 544 4.94 -11.91 -16.89
N LEU A 545 5.53 -11.23 -15.91
CA LEU A 545 4.88 -10.95 -14.63
C LEU A 545 3.79 -9.88 -14.87
N LEU A 546 2.55 -10.19 -14.50
CA LEU A 546 1.38 -9.34 -14.75
C LEU A 546 0.87 -8.61 -13.51
N LEU A 547 0.79 -9.33 -12.39
CA LEU A 547 0.09 -8.84 -11.22
C LEU A 547 0.72 -9.39 -9.94
N GLN A 548 0.69 -8.57 -8.89
CA GLN A 548 0.93 -8.95 -7.51
C GLN A 548 -0.32 -8.59 -6.70
N VAL A 549 -0.87 -9.56 -5.97
CA VAL A 549 -2.03 -9.38 -5.08
C VAL A 549 -1.72 -10.01 -3.73
N HIS A 550 -1.68 -9.20 -2.67
CA HIS A 550 -1.34 -9.66 -1.31
C HIS A 550 0.01 -10.40 -1.26
N ASP A 551 -0.02 -11.72 -1.21
CA ASP A 551 1.11 -12.67 -1.18
C ASP A 551 1.20 -13.57 -2.44
N GLU A 552 0.48 -13.22 -3.50
CA GLU A 552 0.30 -13.92 -4.78
C GLU A 552 1.03 -13.19 -5.92
N LEU A 553 1.68 -13.96 -6.81
CA LEU A 553 2.27 -13.48 -8.07
C LEU A 553 1.65 -14.20 -9.26
N ILE A 554 1.25 -13.44 -10.29
CA ILE A 554 0.63 -13.97 -11.50
C ILE A 554 1.52 -13.68 -12.71
N VAL A 555 1.91 -14.74 -13.40
CA VAL A 555 2.72 -14.70 -14.62
C VAL A 555 1.91 -15.25 -15.79
N GLU A 556 1.92 -14.54 -16.91
CA GLU A 556 1.41 -15.05 -18.18
C GLU A 556 2.56 -15.73 -18.96
N ALA A 557 2.36 -16.95 -19.40
CA ALA A 557 3.40 -17.76 -20.07
C ALA A 557 2.87 -18.49 -21.29
N PRO A 558 3.64 -18.57 -22.40
CA PRO A 558 3.33 -19.50 -23.50
C PRO A 558 3.17 -20.93 -22.98
N ASP A 559 2.27 -21.70 -23.58
CA ASP A 559 2.01 -23.10 -23.19
C ASP A 559 3.31 -23.94 -23.09
N SER A 560 4.33 -23.65 -23.90
CA SER A 560 5.64 -24.32 -23.89
C SER A 560 6.55 -23.94 -22.73
N GLU A 561 6.29 -22.82 -22.03
CA GLU A 561 7.12 -22.29 -20.96
C GLU A 561 6.51 -22.52 -19.57
N VAL A 562 5.24 -22.99 -19.48
CA VAL A 562 4.48 -23.09 -18.23
C VAL A 562 5.21 -23.87 -17.15
N ASP A 563 5.75 -25.06 -17.45
CA ASP A 563 6.47 -25.86 -16.45
C ASP A 563 7.76 -25.18 -15.97
N THR A 564 8.44 -24.48 -16.86
CA THR A 564 9.64 -23.69 -16.51
C THR A 564 9.26 -22.53 -15.59
N VAL A 565 8.18 -21.79 -15.91
CA VAL A 565 7.70 -20.68 -15.11
C VAL A 565 7.19 -21.11 -13.73
N ARG A 566 6.48 -22.24 -13.65
CA ARG A 566 6.09 -22.84 -12.35
C ARG A 566 7.30 -23.08 -11.45
N ARG A 567 8.35 -23.70 -12.01
CA ARG A 567 9.59 -23.96 -11.28
C ARG A 567 10.29 -22.66 -10.86
N ILE A 568 10.36 -21.66 -11.74
CA ILE A 568 10.96 -20.35 -11.43
C ILE A 568 10.19 -19.67 -10.29
N LEU A 569 8.88 -19.58 -10.37
CA LEU A 569 8.06 -18.96 -9.33
C LEU A 569 8.28 -19.67 -7.99
N GLN A 570 8.22 -21.00 -7.96
CA GLN A 570 8.43 -21.75 -6.74
C GLN A 570 9.83 -21.51 -6.16
N GLU A 571 10.88 -21.65 -6.97
CA GLU A 571 12.27 -21.51 -6.52
C GLU A 571 12.56 -20.07 -6.02
N GLU A 572 12.17 -19.03 -6.78
CA GLU A 572 12.49 -17.64 -6.42
C GLU A 572 11.65 -17.13 -5.23
N MET A 573 10.40 -17.61 -5.09
CA MET A 573 9.58 -17.24 -3.94
C MET A 573 9.98 -18.00 -2.67
N GLU A 574 10.24 -19.30 -2.75
CA GLU A 574 10.56 -20.11 -1.57
C GLU A 574 11.98 -19.84 -1.03
N HIS A 575 12.94 -19.48 -1.90
CA HIS A 575 14.33 -19.31 -1.53
C HIS A 575 14.80 -17.84 -1.47
N VAL A 576 13.90 -16.88 -1.59
CA VAL A 576 14.23 -15.44 -1.52
C VAL A 576 14.89 -15.06 -0.19
N VAL A 577 14.58 -15.80 0.88
CA VAL A 577 15.20 -15.69 2.20
C VAL A 577 15.42 -17.08 2.81
N HIS A 578 16.36 -17.17 3.76
CA HIS A 578 16.63 -18.40 4.51
C HIS A 578 16.25 -18.22 5.97
N TYR A 579 15.06 -18.69 6.33
CA TYR A 579 14.52 -18.64 7.70
C TYR A 579 14.58 -20.00 8.38
N ASN A 580 14.40 -20.03 9.71
CA ASN A 580 14.28 -21.28 10.48
C ASN A 580 13.04 -22.09 10.11
N VAL A 581 12.10 -21.45 9.43
CA VAL A 581 10.87 -22.04 8.90
C VAL A 581 10.88 -21.82 7.40
N PRO A 582 10.77 -22.85 6.57
CA PRO A 582 10.77 -22.67 5.12
C PRO A 582 9.55 -21.88 4.66
N LEU A 583 9.73 -20.99 3.69
CA LEU A 583 8.62 -20.44 2.93
C LEU A 583 8.16 -21.50 1.92
N THR A 584 6.87 -21.62 1.72
CA THR A 584 6.29 -22.56 0.75
C THR A 584 5.24 -21.84 -0.08
N THR A 585 5.12 -22.23 -1.34
CA THR A 585 4.16 -21.68 -2.29
C THR A 585 3.23 -22.77 -2.83
N GLU A 586 1.98 -22.39 -3.09
CA GLU A 586 1.05 -23.17 -3.90
C GLU A 586 1.07 -22.60 -5.32
N VAL A 587 1.29 -23.45 -6.33
CA VAL A 587 1.42 -22.99 -7.71
C VAL A 587 0.38 -23.66 -8.57
N GLY A 588 -0.57 -22.86 -9.07
CA GLY A 588 -1.63 -23.28 -9.99
C GLY A 588 -1.44 -22.76 -11.41
N THR A 589 -2.21 -23.29 -12.35
CA THR A 589 -2.19 -22.87 -13.76
C THR A 589 -3.58 -22.93 -14.36
N GLY A 590 -3.91 -22.01 -15.26
CA GLY A 590 -5.20 -21.96 -15.91
C GLY A 590 -5.26 -20.98 -17.08
N LYS A 591 -6.36 -21.00 -17.82
CA LYS A 591 -6.61 -20.02 -18.87
C LYS A 591 -7.18 -18.71 -18.30
N THR A 592 -7.70 -18.76 -17.10
CA THR A 592 -8.23 -17.61 -16.36
C THR A 592 -7.57 -17.51 -14.99
N TRP A 593 -7.61 -16.35 -14.37
CA TRP A 593 -7.11 -16.19 -13.01
C TRP A 593 -7.87 -17.05 -12.00
N LEU A 594 -9.19 -17.24 -12.21
CA LEU A 594 -9.99 -18.13 -11.35
C LEU A 594 -9.54 -19.60 -11.42
N GLU A 595 -9.13 -20.06 -12.59
CA GLU A 595 -8.66 -21.44 -12.78
C GLU A 595 -7.22 -21.65 -12.27
N ALA A 596 -6.40 -20.60 -12.34
CA ALA A 596 -5.00 -20.66 -11.91
C ALA A 596 -4.85 -20.56 -10.38
N HIS A 597 -5.80 -19.95 -9.68
CA HIS A 597 -5.83 -19.76 -8.22
C HIS A 597 -6.59 -20.96 -7.59
#